data_57a8144a012bf8d6616338953ffe4bf8
#
_entry.id   57a8144a012bf8d6616338953ffe4bf8
#
_cell.length_a   1.000
_cell.length_b   1.000
_cell.length_c   1.000
_cell.angle_alpha   90.00
_cell.angle_beta   90.00
_cell.angle_gamma   90.00
#
_symmetry.space_group_name_H-M   'P 1'
#
loop_
_entity.id
_entity.type
_entity.pdbx_description
1 polymer ?
#
loop_
_entity_poly.entity_id
_entity_poly.type
_entity_poly.pdbx_seq_one_letter_code
_entity_poly.pdbx_strand_id
1 'polypeptide(L)'
;MRATEKSGSATQYAEDFDGAAQADRPRPPLLVADVSPELQHAVERFLYRQAEILDDRRWDEWLALFTETGKYWAPVTESQTDAEGAPSIFYEDVDLMRVRAKRVSHPRAWSQKPPHRTSHVVGGVVVEKVDAETGDVVVRSKFHMTEFRRDQLRHFAGKYRHHLKKTAAGYRIELQRVDLVNGDGTYDYVIQTWL
;
A
#
# COMPACT_ATOMS: atom_id res chain seq x y z
N MET A 1 -48.76 -10.74 -29.17
CA MET A 1 -47.31 -11.02 -29.28
C MET A 1 -46.68 -10.84 -27.93
N ARG A 2 -46.25 -11.90 -27.27
CA ARG A 2 -45.68 -11.88 -25.92
C ARG A 2 -44.18 -11.63 -26.03
N ALA A 3 -43.68 -10.59 -25.32
CA ALA A 3 -42.26 -10.39 -25.10
C ALA A 3 -41.78 -11.34 -23.99
N THR A 4 -40.84 -12.19 -24.32
CA THR A 4 -40.16 -13.08 -23.37
C THR A 4 -39.00 -12.34 -22.73
N GLU A 5 -39.13 -12.04 -21.43
CA GLU A 5 -38.02 -11.63 -20.57
C GLU A 5 -37.03 -12.79 -20.45
N LYS A 6 -35.76 -12.52 -20.79
CA LYS A 6 -34.64 -13.38 -20.42
C LYS A 6 -34.07 -12.89 -19.11
N SER A 7 -34.47 -13.52 -18.03
CA SER A 7 -33.80 -13.45 -16.73
C SER A 7 -32.49 -14.23 -16.83
N GLY A 8 -31.38 -13.55 -17.05
CA GLY A 8 -30.03 -14.10 -16.94
C GLY A 8 -29.66 -14.23 -15.49
N SER A 9 -29.47 -15.44 -15.04
CA SER A 9 -29.14 -15.84 -13.68
C SER A 9 -27.80 -15.27 -13.19
N ALA A 10 -27.85 -14.49 -12.14
CA ALA A 10 -26.67 -14.01 -11.37
C ALA A 10 -25.98 -15.13 -10.57
N THR A 11 -26.41 -16.38 -10.76
CA THR A 11 -25.96 -17.53 -9.94
C THR A 11 -24.78 -18.30 -10.55
N GLN A 12 -24.33 -17.96 -11.75
CA GLN A 12 -23.32 -18.77 -12.47
C GLN A 12 -21.88 -18.30 -12.26
N TYR A 13 -21.63 -17.19 -11.53
CA TYR A 13 -20.28 -16.68 -11.24
C TYR A 13 -19.74 -17.06 -9.87
N ALA A 14 -20.51 -17.83 -9.08
CA ALA A 14 -20.14 -18.19 -7.70
C ALA A 14 -19.43 -19.56 -7.57
N GLU A 15 -19.36 -20.36 -8.61
CA GLU A 15 -18.89 -21.76 -8.52
C GLU A 15 -17.41 -21.98 -8.88
N ASP A 16 -16.72 -20.99 -9.47
CA ASP A 16 -15.31 -21.15 -9.88
C ASP A 16 -14.29 -20.48 -8.93
N PHE A 17 -14.75 -19.96 -7.80
CA PHE A 17 -13.82 -19.38 -6.82
C PHE A 17 -13.43 -20.43 -5.78
N ASP A 18 -12.35 -21.18 -6.07
CA ASP A 18 -11.70 -22.08 -5.10
C ASP A 18 -11.00 -21.30 -3.98
N GLY A 19 -11.77 -20.46 -3.29
CA GLY A 19 -11.32 -19.69 -2.12
C GLY A 19 -11.05 -20.57 -0.89
N ALA A 20 -11.47 -21.83 -0.92
CA ALA A 20 -11.30 -22.74 0.20
C ALA A 20 -9.85 -23.25 0.35
N ALA A 21 -9.10 -23.36 -0.76
CA ALA A 21 -7.75 -23.92 -0.73
C ALA A 21 -6.68 -22.98 -0.15
N GLN A 22 -6.94 -21.67 -0.03
CA GLN A 22 -6.01 -20.71 0.56
C GLN A 22 -6.20 -20.45 2.06
N ALA A 23 -7.34 -20.82 2.61
CA ALA A 23 -7.68 -20.55 4.01
C ALA A 23 -6.94 -21.45 5.03
N ASP A 24 -6.38 -22.57 4.61
CA ASP A 24 -5.86 -23.61 5.52
C ASP A 24 -4.32 -23.73 5.54
N ARG A 25 -3.59 -22.77 4.99
CA ARG A 25 -2.14 -22.71 5.18
C ARG A 25 -1.84 -22.11 6.55
N PRO A 26 -1.07 -22.84 7.42
CA PRO A 26 -0.67 -22.27 8.69
C PRO A 26 0.07 -20.95 8.44
N ARG A 27 -0.46 -19.88 8.98
CA ARG A 27 0.21 -18.57 8.90
C ARG A 27 1.51 -18.66 9.68
N PRO A 28 2.62 -18.17 9.12
CA PRO A 28 3.87 -18.12 9.88
C PRO A 28 3.64 -17.32 11.16
N PRO A 29 4.33 -17.67 12.26
CA PRO A 29 4.21 -16.93 13.52
C PRO A 29 4.54 -15.46 13.27
N LEU A 30 3.80 -14.59 13.95
CA LEU A 30 4.07 -13.15 13.89
C LEU A 30 5.42 -12.88 14.55
N LEU A 31 6.37 -12.39 13.77
CA LEU A 31 7.65 -11.93 14.29
C LEU A 31 7.42 -10.62 15.05
N VAL A 32 7.98 -10.56 16.26
CA VAL A 32 8.02 -9.37 17.10
C VAL A 32 9.41 -9.29 17.69
N ALA A 33 10.17 -8.28 17.37
CA ALA A 33 11.46 -8.05 18.00
C ALA A 33 11.26 -7.38 19.36
N ASP A 34 12.07 -7.77 20.33
CA ASP A 34 12.18 -7.03 21.58
C ASP A 34 12.98 -5.74 21.32
N VAL A 35 12.31 -4.61 21.41
CA VAL A 35 12.87 -3.30 21.07
C VAL A 35 12.61 -2.29 22.17
N SER A 36 13.49 -1.30 22.28
CA SER A 36 13.27 -0.23 23.23
C SER A 36 12.06 0.64 22.85
N PRO A 37 11.38 1.25 23.86
CA PRO A 37 10.29 2.18 23.61
C PRO A 37 10.69 3.35 22.68
N GLU A 38 11.95 3.81 22.77
CA GLU A 38 12.47 4.89 21.93
C GLU A 38 12.54 4.48 20.46
N LEU A 39 12.99 3.25 20.17
CA LEU A 39 13.01 2.72 18.82
C LEU A 39 11.60 2.56 18.26
N GLN A 40 10.71 1.95 19.04
CA GLN A 40 9.29 1.80 18.68
C GLN A 40 8.67 3.16 18.34
N HIS A 41 8.85 4.15 19.21
CA HIS A 41 8.32 5.50 19.02
C HIS A 41 8.94 6.21 17.79
N ALA A 42 10.24 6.05 17.56
CA ALA A 42 10.90 6.62 16.39
C ALA A 42 10.33 6.07 15.07
N VAL A 43 10.07 4.77 15.02
CA VAL A 43 9.46 4.09 13.87
C VAL A 43 8.02 4.55 13.68
N GLU A 44 7.22 4.60 14.73
CA GLU A 44 5.84 5.08 14.67
C GLU A 44 5.75 6.50 14.14
N ARG A 45 6.56 7.41 14.66
CA ARG A 45 6.62 8.81 14.18
C ARG A 45 7.02 8.91 12.72
N PHE A 46 7.91 8.04 12.25
CA PHE A 46 8.28 7.99 10.84
C PHE A 46 7.10 7.62 9.95
N LEU A 47 6.35 6.57 10.32
CA LEU A 47 5.18 6.12 9.56
C LEU A 47 4.02 7.12 9.60
N TYR A 48 3.77 7.76 10.75
CA TYR A 48 2.73 8.80 10.87
C TYR A 48 3.08 10.03 10.02
N ARG A 49 4.35 10.45 10.04
CA ARG A 49 4.81 11.55 9.16
C ARG A 49 4.67 11.19 7.68
N GLN A 50 4.96 9.96 7.29
CA GLN A 50 4.75 9.49 5.92
C GLN A 50 3.28 9.63 5.51
N ALA A 51 2.35 9.21 6.36
CA ALA A 51 0.92 9.33 6.14
C ALA A 51 0.49 10.79 5.93
N GLU A 52 0.91 11.71 6.79
CA GLU A 52 0.64 13.15 6.66
C GLU A 52 1.19 13.74 5.35
N ILE A 53 2.41 13.37 4.97
CA ILE A 53 3.03 13.81 3.71
C ILE A 53 2.20 13.37 2.49
N LEU A 54 1.68 12.14 2.51
CA LEU A 54 0.80 11.62 1.45
C LEU A 54 -0.54 12.38 1.41
N ASP A 55 -1.16 12.60 2.55
CA ASP A 55 -2.45 13.31 2.67
C ASP A 55 -2.34 14.77 2.20
N ASP A 56 -1.23 15.42 2.51
CA ASP A 56 -0.90 16.76 2.05
C ASP A 56 -0.42 16.81 0.60
N ARG A 57 -0.24 15.66 -0.04
CA ARG A 57 0.28 15.53 -1.42
C ARG A 57 1.64 16.20 -1.60
N ARG A 58 2.50 16.11 -0.60
CA ARG A 58 3.86 16.66 -0.60
C ARG A 58 4.82 15.67 -1.27
N TRP A 59 4.64 15.47 -2.58
CA TRP A 59 5.25 14.38 -3.34
C TRP A 59 6.77 14.37 -3.31
N ASP A 60 7.42 15.54 -3.39
CA ASP A 60 8.88 15.62 -3.35
C ASP A 60 9.42 15.18 -1.98
N GLU A 61 8.71 15.53 -0.89
CA GLU A 61 9.07 15.09 0.45
C GLU A 61 8.80 13.60 0.65
N TRP A 62 7.73 13.08 0.08
CA TRP A 62 7.44 11.65 0.12
C TRP A 62 8.51 10.84 -0.62
N LEU A 63 8.90 11.25 -1.83
CA LEU A 63 9.99 10.64 -2.58
C LEU A 63 11.32 10.69 -1.81
N ALA A 64 11.57 11.77 -1.08
CA ALA A 64 12.78 11.92 -0.27
C ALA A 64 12.82 10.98 0.95
N LEU A 65 11.70 10.33 1.31
CA LEU A 65 11.70 9.28 2.34
C LEU A 65 12.33 7.97 1.85
N PHE A 66 12.42 7.76 0.54
CA PHE A 66 13.01 6.54 -0.03
C PHE A 66 14.53 6.66 -0.15
N THR A 67 15.22 5.50 -0.13
CA THR A 67 16.60 5.41 -0.60
C THR A 67 16.65 5.57 -2.12
N GLU A 68 17.82 5.71 -2.70
CA GLU A 68 17.97 5.79 -4.17
C GLU A 68 17.50 4.51 -4.88
N THR A 69 17.65 3.37 -4.21
CA THR A 69 17.23 2.04 -4.68
C THR A 69 15.85 1.63 -4.20
N GLY A 70 15.18 2.52 -3.47
CA GLY A 70 13.90 2.25 -2.83
C GLY A 70 12.80 1.82 -3.78
N LYS A 71 11.92 0.94 -3.31
CA LYS A 71 10.81 0.38 -4.08
C LYS A 71 9.48 0.58 -3.35
N TYR A 72 8.45 0.86 -4.13
CA TYR A 72 7.06 0.80 -3.71
C TYR A 72 6.38 -0.38 -4.41
N TRP A 73 5.81 -1.29 -3.64
CA TRP A 73 5.22 -2.51 -4.17
C TRP A 73 3.85 -2.78 -3.56
N ALA A 74 2.84 -2.88 -4.40
CA ALA A 74 1.51 -3.36 -4.05
C ALA A 74 1.21 -4.61 -4.88
N PRO A 75 1.39 -5.81 -4.33
CA PRO A 75 1.05 -7.06 -5.00
C PRO A 75 -0.47 -7.20 -5.18
N VAL A 76 -0.90 -8.07 -6.10
CA VAL A 76 -2.31 -8.43 -6.25
C VAL A 76 -2.77 -9.30 -5.09
N THR A 77 -1.91 -10.21 -4.62
CA THR A 77 -2.23 -11.10 -3.48
C THR A 77 -1.16 -11.05 -2.41
N GLU A 78 -1.57 -11.25 -1.15
CA GLU A 78 -0.63 -11.31 0.00
C GLU A 78 0.40 -12.46 -0.14
N SER A 79 0.04 -13.54 -0.84
CA SER A 79 0.93 -14.69 -1.06
C SER A 79 2.04 -14.43 -2.08
N GLN A 80 1.97 -13.35 -2.84
CA GLN A 80 2.99 -13.00 -3.82
C GLN A 80 4.29 -12.60 -3.12
N THR A 81 5.36 -13.35 -3.38
CA THR A 81 6.69 -13.13 -2.78
C THR A 81 7.70 -12.54 -3.74
N ASP A 82 7.40 -12.56 -5.04
CA ASP A 82 8.24 -12.03 -6.10
C ASP A 82 7.48 -10.94 -6.87
N ALA A 83 8.09 -9.76 -6.92
CA ALA A 83 7.49 -8.61 -7.61
C ALA A 83 7.69 -8.66 -9.13
N GLU A 84 8.69 -9.38 -9.62
CA GLU A 84 9.03 -9.48 -11.05
C GLU A 84 8.35 -10.68 -11.72
N GLY A 85 8.09 -11.74 -10.94
CA GLY A 85 7.54 -13.00 -11.45
C GLY A 85 6.04 -13.01 -11.68
N ALA A 86 5.29 -11.99 -11.21
CA ALA A 86 3.84 -11.92 -11.35
C ALA A 86 3.36 -10.46 -11.43
N PRO A 87 2.19 -10.21 -12.06
CA PRO A 87 1.61 -8.87 -12.12
C PRO A 87 1.37 -8.30 -10.72
N SER A 88 1.57 -6.99 -10.59
CA SER A 88 1.33 -6.23 -9.37
C SER A 88 0.39 -5.06 -9.66
N ILE A 89 -0.32 -4.58 -8.64
CA ILE A 89 -1.09 -3.33 -8.74
C ILE A 89 -0.12 -2.17 -8.96
N PHE A 90 0.97 -2.15 -8.17
CA PHE A 90 2.11 -1.25 -8.32
C PHE A 90 3.41 -2.00 -8.09
N TYR A 91 4.41 -1.75 -8.93
CA TYR A 91 5.81 -2.06 -8.64
C TYR A 91 6.66 -0.94 -9.25
N GLU A 92 7.13 -0.05 -8.41
CA GLU A 92 7.75 1.20 -8.82
C GLU A 92 9.06 1.44 -8.08
N ASP A 93 10.09 1.82 -8.83
CA ASP A 93 11.29 2.44 -8.27
C ASP A 93 11.09 3.96 -8.10
N VAL A 94 12.09 4.61 -7.52
CA VAL A 94 12.03 6.06 -7.25
C VAL A 94 11.85 6.87 -8.52
N ASP A 95 12.41 6.44 -9.66
CA ASP A 95 12.28 7.17 -10.92
C ASP A 95 10.86 7.07 -11.48
N LEU A 96 10.26 5.89 -11.44
CA LEU A 96 8.88 5.70 -11.86
C LEU A 96 7.91 6.42 -10.92
N MET A 97 8.12 6.37 -9.59
CA MET A 97 7.37 7.16 -8.62
C MET A 97 7.47 8.66 -8.91
N ARG A 98 8.65 9.17 -9.26
CA ARG A 98 8.87 10.58 -9.64
C ARG A 98 8.08 10.96 -10.90
N VAL A 99 8.05 10.09 -11.90
CA VAL A 99 7.23 10.29 -13.12
C VAL A 99 5.75 10.34 -12.76
N ARG A 100 5.27 9.44 -11.91
CA ARG A 100 3.88 9.43 -11.43
C ARG A 100 3.55 10.72 -10.65
N ALA A 101 4.39 11.13 -9.71
CA ALA A 101 4.22 12.36 -8.94
C ALA A 101 4.07 13.60 -9.85
N LYS A 102 4.93 13.72 -10.85
CA LYS A 102 4.83 14.79 -11.87
C LYS A 102 3.51 14.71 -12.65
N ARG A 103 3.06 13.50 -13.00
CA ARG A 103 1.80 13.32 -13.73
C ARG A 103 0.59 13.75 -12.90
N VAL A 104 0.51 13.32 -11.63
CA VAL A 104 -0.63 13.66 -10.75
C VAL A 104 -0.67 15.14 -10.37
N SER A 105 0.47 15.82 -10.40
CA SER A 105 0.60 17.25 -10.09
C SER A 105 0.48 18.16 -11.33
N HIS A 106 0.46 17.58 -12.54
CA HIS A 106 0.54 18.38 -13.75
C HIS A 106 -0.72 19.24 -13.98
N PRO A 107 -0.63 20.54 -14.26
CA PRO A 107 -1.79 21.43 -14.44
C PRO A 107 -2.77 20.98 -15.53
N ARG A 108 -2.27 20.28 -16.57
CA ARG A 108 -3.06 19.74 -17.68
C ARG A 108 -3.53 18.30 -17.46
N ALA A 109 -3.29 17.71 -16.28
CA ALA A 109 -3.79 16.36 -15.97
C ALA A 109 -5.30 16.41 -15.67
N TRP A 110 -6.13 16.43 -16.72
CA TRP A 110 -7.60 16.47 -16.60
C TRP A 110 -8.15 15.30 -15.79
N SER A 111 -7.50 14.14 -15.87
CA SER A 111 -7.85 12.96 -15.05
C SER A 111 -7.68 13.23 -13.55
N GLN A 112 -6.93 14.25 -13.13
CA GLN A 112 -6.68 14.63 -11.75
C GLN A 112 -7.54 15.80 -11.26
N LYS A 113 -8.53 16.22 -12.04
CA LYS A 113 -9.46 17.31 -11.68
C LYS A 113 -10.85 16.76 -11.36
N PRO A 114 -11.42 17.06 -10.19
CA PRO A 114 -10.78 17.70 -9.04
C PRO A 114 -9.68 16.80 -8.45
N PRO A 115 -8.71 17.35 -7.70
CA PRO A 115 -7.70 16.56 -7.03
C PRO A 115 -8.35 15.66 -5.97
N HIS A 116 -7.78 14.48 -5.76
CA HIS A 116 -8.19 13.61 -4.66
C HIS A 116 -7.77 14.20 -3.31
N ARG A 117 -8.54 13.91 -2.30
CA ARG A 117 -8.24 14.17 -0.89
C ARG A 117 -8.19 12.83 -0.19
N THR A 118 -7.15 12.62 0.59
CA THR A 118 -6.96 11.36 1.31
C THR A 118 -6.83 11.60 2.81
N SER A 119 -7.09 10.58 3.57
CA SER A 119 -6.80 10.53 5.00
C SER A 119 -6.34 9.13 5.34
N HIS A 120 -5.08 9.01 5.77
CA HIS A 120 -4.49 7.75 6.21
C HIS A 120 -4.52 7.64 7.74
N VAL A 121 -4.90 6.47 8.22
CA VAL A 121 -4.75 6.07 9.62
C VAL A 121 -3.84 4.87 9.66
N VAL A 122 -2.67 5.02 10.27
CA VAL A 122 -1.68 3.94 10.46
C VAL A 122 -1.71 3.50 11.92
N GLY A 123 -1.74 2.20 12.14
CA GLY A 123 -1.78 1.64 13.50
C GLY A 123 -1.26 0.21 13.56
N GLY A 124 -1.18 -0.34 14.77
CA GLY A 124 -0.66 -1.69 14.98
C GLY A 124 0.78 -1.84 14.48
N VAL A 125 1.60 -0.83 14.71
CA VAL A 125 3.01 -0.78 14.30
C VAL A 125 3.79 -1.77 15.15
N VAL A 126 4.48 -2.69 14.48
CA VAL A 126 5.31 -3.71 15.12
C VAL A 126 6.63 -3.82 14.40
N VAL A 127 7.72 -3.68 15.11
CA VAL A 127 9.06 -3.98 14.61
C VAL A 127 9.21 -5.51 14.59
N GLU A 128 9.39 -6.08 13.40
CA GLU A 128 9.56 -7.53 13.22
C GLU A 128 11.01 -7.97 13.36
N LYS A 129 11.93 -7.10 12.93
CA LYS A 129 13.36 -7.39 12.93
C LYS A 129 14.17 -6.11 13.09
N VAL A 130 15.26 -6.20 13.81
CA VAL A 130 16.33 -5.19 13.88
C VAL A 130 17.62 -5.84 13.43
N ASP A 131 18.33 -5.21 12.53
CA ASP A 131 19.70 -5.58 12.20
C ASP A 131 20.63 -4.96 13.23
N ALA A 132 21.36 -5.79 13.96
CA ALA A 132 22.21 -5.33 15.09
C ALA A 132 23.45 -4.55 14.63
N GLU A 133 23.90 -4.76 13.38
CA GLU A 133 25.10 -4.11 12.85
C GLU A 133 24.77 -2.74 12.24
N THR A 134 23.69 -2.68 11.47
CA THR A 134 23.32 -1.49 10.69
C THR A 134 22.26 -0.63 11.36
N GLY A 135 21.47 -1.21 12.28
CA GLY A 135 20.30 -0.57 12.84
C GLY A 135 19.09 -0.50 11.89
N ASP A 136 19.15 -1.20 10.76
CA ASP A 136 18.03 -1.32 9.83
C ASP A 136 16.90 -2.11 10.48
N VAL A 137 15.66 -1.77 10.11
CA VAL A 137 14.49 -2.43 10.71
C VAL A 137 13.50 -2.91 9.65
N VAL A 138 12.85 -4.03 9.95
CA VAL A 138 11.65 -4.46 9.22
C VAL A 138 10.45 -4.22 10.11
N VAL A 139 9.46 -3.53 9.56
CA VAL A 139 8.28 -3.06 10.31
C VAL A 139 7.03 -3.47 9.57
N ARG A 140 6.07 -4.04 10.27
CA ARG A 140 4.70 -4.18 9.78
C ARG A 140 3.77 -3.22 10.49
N SER A 141 2.75 -2.78 9.79
CA SER A 141 1.64 -1.99 10.35
C SER A 141 0.37 -2.27 9.60
N LYS A 142 -0.74 -1.75 10.09
CA LYS A 142 -2.03 -1.73 9.39
C LYS A 142 -2.35 -0.32 8.97
N PHE A 143 -3.12 -0.19 7.89
CA PHE A 143 -3.61 1.11 7.49
C PHE A 143 -5.08 1.05 7.10
N HIS A 144 -5.72 2.18 7.26
CA HIS A 144 -6.97 2.56 6.61
C HIS A 144 -6.74 3.87 5.89
N MET A 145 -7.17 3.95 4.66
CA MET A 145 -7.16 5.17 3.87
C MET A 145 -8.54 5.44 3.33
N THR A 146 -8.98 6.67 3.46
CA THR A 146 -10.17 7.18 2.80
C THR A 146 -9.73 8.11 1.67
N GLU A 147 -10.24 7.89 0.46
CA GLU A 147 -10.11 8.80 -0.67
C GLU A 147 -11.46 9.44 -0.97
N PHE A 148 -11.50 10.77 -1.08
CA PHE A 148 -12.65 11.49 -1.58
C PHE A 148 -12.32 12.19 -2.90
N ARG A 149 -13.14 11.90 -3.92
CA ARG A 149 -13.02 12.53 -5.23
C ARG A 149 -14.32 12.42 -6.02
N ARG A 150 -14.71 13.50 -6.72
CA ARG A 150 -15.91 13.55 -7.57
C ARG A 150 -17.18 13.05 -6.85
N ASP A 151 -17.38 13.54 -5.62
CA ASP A 151 -18.49 13.16 -4.72
C ASP A 151 -18.56 11.66 -4.39
N GLN A 152 -17.47 10.94 -4.62
CA GLN A 152 -17.33 9.54 -4.23
C GLN A 152 -16.31 9.40 -3.12
N LEU A 153 -16.69 8.65 -2.11
CA LEU A 153 -15.83 8.22 -1.02
C LEU A 153 -15.41 6.77 -1.27
N ARG A 154 -14.10 6.50 -1.24
CA ARG A 154 -13.55 5.16 -1.34
C ARG A 154 -12.75 4.85 -0.10
N HIS A 155 -12.80 3.59 0.29
CA HIS A 155 -12.06 3.08 1.43
C HIS A 155 -11.06 2.03 0.97
N PHE A 156 -9.83 2.17 1.44
CA PHE A 156 -8.78 1.17 1.30
C PHE A 156 -8.32 0.75 2.67
N ALA A 157 -8.01 -0.51 2.83
CA ALA A 157 -7.44 -1.04 4.06
C ALA A 157 -6.47 -2.16 3.74
N GLY A 158 -5.48 -2.33 4.59
CA GLY A 158 -4.49 -3.36 4.37
C GLY A 158 -3.39 -3.37 5.40
N LYS A 159 -2.28 -3.95 5.00
CA LYS A 159 -1.06 -4.03 5.77
C LYS A 159 0.07 -3.35 5.02
N TYR A 160 0.91 -2.68 5.76
CA TYR A 160 2.22 -2.25 5.28
C TYR A 160 3.30 -3.18 5.82
N ARG A 161 4.32 -3.40 5.01
CA ARG A 161 5.60 -3.91 5.44
C ARG A 161 6.69 -3.01 4.89
N HIS A 162 7.42 -2.37 5.78
CA HIS A 162 8.51 -1.48 5.45
C HIS A 162 9.85 -2.13 5.77
N HIS A 163 10.79 -2.04 4.84
CA HIS A 163 12.21 -2.24 5.13
C HIS A 163 12.83 -0.85 5.23
N LEU A 164 13.25 -0.48 6.41
CA LEU A 164 13.77 0.85 6.71
C LEU A 164 15.27 0.79 6.94
N LYS A 165 16.01 1.59 6.19
CA LYS A 165 17.45 1.80 6.35
C LYS A 165 17.70 2.88 7.36
N LYS A 166 18.58 2.62 8.34
CA LYS A 166 19.01 3.60 9.32
C LYS A 166 19.97 4.59 8.67
N THR A 167 19.78 5.87 8.95
CA THR A 167 20.65 6.96 8.50
C THR A 167 20.97 7.90 9.66
N ALA A 168 21.91 8.80 9.47
CA ALA A 168 22.20 9.82 10.47
C ALA A 168 21.00 10.74 10.76
N ALA A 169 20.11 10.93 9.79
CA ALA A 169 18.93 11.78 9.91
C ALA A 169 17.64 11.01 10.32
N GLY A 170 17.73 9.72 10.63
CA GLY A 170 16.59 8.87 10.96
C GLY A 170 16.49 7.64 10.07
N TYR A 171 15.34 7.41 9.44
CA TYR A 171 15.11 6.28 8.56
C TYR A 171 14.82 6.71 7.12
N ARG A 172 15.12 5.79 6.16
CA ARG A 172 14.68 5.87 4.77
C ARG A 172 14.10 4.53 4.35
N ILE A 173 13.15 4.57 3.42
CA ILE A 173 12.43 3.40 2.92
C ILE A 173 13.25 2.73 1.82
N GLU A 174 13.67 1.49 2.04
CA GLU A 174 14.23 0.62 0.99
C GLU A 174 13.13 -0.14 0.26
N LEU A 175 12.12 -0.59 1.01
CA LEU A 175 10.92 -1.22 0.44
C LEU A 175 9.70 -0.79 1.25
N GLN A 176 8.68 -0.31 0.57
CA GLN A 176 7.32 -0.25 1.09
C GLN A 176 6.47 -1.25 0.33
N ARG A 177 6.06 -2.31 1.02
CA ARG A 177 5.08 -3.25 0.50
C ARG A 177 3.71 -2.91 1.08
N VAL A 178 2.68 -2.95 0.21
CA VAL A 178 1.28 -2.63 0.55
C VAL A 178 0.39 -3.80 0.16
N ASP A 179 -0.03 -4.57 1.13
CA ASP A 179 -0.95 -5.69 0.93
C ASP A 179 -2.38 -5.21 1.21
N LEU A 180 -3.15 -5.01 0.16
CA LEU A 180 -4.56 -4.62 0.26
C LEU A 180 -5.43 -5.80 0.68
N VAL A 181 -6.47 -5.55 1.49
CA VAL A 181 -7.47 -6.56 1.89
C VAL A 181 -8.20 -7.14 0.68
N ASN A 182 -8.38 -6.33 -0.36
CA ASN A 182 -9.06 -6.69 -1.60
C ASN A 182 -8.15 -6.50 -2.83
N GLY A 183 -6.85 -6.81 -2.69
CA GLY A 183 -5.88 -6.62 -3.78
C GLY A 183 -6.21 -7.39 -5.06
N ASP A 184 -6.83 -8.55 -4.92
CA ASP A 184 -7.35 -9.42 -6.00
C ASP A 184 -8.80 -9.12 -6.39
N GLY A 185 -9.41 -8.12 -5.76
CA GLY A 185 -10.79 -7.73 -6.03
C GLY A 185 -10.96 -6.95 -7.33
N THR A 186 -12.22 -6.78 -7.75
CA THR A 186 -12.56 -5.95 -8.88
C THR A 186 -12.60 -4.48 -8.48
N TYR A 187 -11.85 -3.66 -9.19
CA TYR A 187 -11.87 -2.20 -9.05
C TYR A 187 -12.68 -1.57 -10.18
N ASP A 188 -13.59 -0.68 -9.85
CA ASP A 188 -14.40 0.09 -10.80
C ASP A 188 -13.67 1.32 -11.36
N TYR A 189 -12.42 1.54 -10.94
CA TYR A 189 -11.59 2.66 -11.35
C TYR A 189 -10.09 2.35 -11.19
N VAL A 190 -9.27 3.17 -11.82
CA VAL A 190 -7.80 3.07 -11.69
C VAL A 190 -7.33 3.80 -10.44
N ILE A 191 -6.66 3.10 -9.54
CA ILE A 191 -6.02 3.71 -8.36
C ILE A 191 -4.95 4.70 -8.85
N GLN A 192 -5.10 5.97 -8.49
CA GLN A 192 -4.26 7.06 -9.01
C GLN A 192 -3.17 7.47 -8.03
N THR A 193 -3.43 7.31 -6.74
CA THR A 193 -2.54 7.73 -5.64
C THR A 193 -1.86 6.53 -5.01
N TRP A 194 -0.79 6.79 -4.25
CA TRP A 194 -0.22 5.79 -3.36
C TRP A 194 -1.11 5.60 -2.13
N LEU A 195 -1.03 4.40 -1.62
CA LEU A 195 -1.83 3.92 -0.49
C LEU A 195 -0.98 3.88 0.77
#